data_596b42d031482dc682dbfc3b21125e01
#
_entry.id   596b42d031482dc682dbfc3b21125e01
#
_cell.length_a   1.000
_cell.length_b   1.000
_cell.length_c   1.000
_cell.angle_alpha   90.00
_cell.angle_beta   90.00
_cell.angle_gamma   90.00
#
_symmetry.space_group_name_H-M   'P 1'
#
loop_
_entity.id
_entity.type
_entity.pdbx_description
1 polymer ?
#
loop_
_entity_poly.entity_id
_entity_poly.type
_entity_poly.pdbx_seq_one_letter_code
_entity_poly.pdbx_strand_id
1 'polypeptide(L)'
;LNWKLKAGFAAVLLAGCAFGGWHYYTAQQAAKQAAAVETTPVIRMDIKSTVSATGTIRPVDSVEVSSKITARLKTVEVKENDEVKAGQVVATLDAKDYAAKRDQAQYKVTNTQAEYERIRYLYSIGADTEKQLEDAQMNYDTAVSALSQAESDASETNILAPMDGTVVGEPKTVGTMAVATSDNPTVIMRIADLSKKKIMAKVDETDIGSVKVGQSATFTVDAYTDKTFTARVTKISQTDTANTWDTSSSSSSSSASSSAAVIYYYVTLEVDDPENLLLPAMTARVEINTADKPGALVVPISTLKTDANGSYVIVRNPDGSQENRYVQAGIYSDDYVE
;
A
#
# COMPACT_ATOMS: atom_id res chain seq x y z
N LEU A 1 24.42 59.24 79.66
CA LEU A 1 23.39 59.73 78.74
C LEU A 1 23.50 58.96 77.38
N ASN A 2 22.48 58.29 77.00
CA ASN A 2 22.13 57.88 75.62
C ASN A 2 22.64 56.54 75.07
N TRP A 3 22.63 55.46 75.85
CA TRP A 3 22.73 54.10 75.24
C TRP A 3 21.48 53.74 74.44
N LYS A 4 20.27 54.10 74.91
CA LYS A 4 19.00 53.86 74.20
C LYS A 4 18.90 54.55 72.86
N LEU A 5 19.51 55.77 72.73
CA LEU A 5 19.56 56.49 71.44
C LEU A 5 20.52 55.82 70.43
N LYS A 6 21.66 55.31 70.90
CA LYS A 6 22.63 54.59 70.06
C LYS A 6 22.08 53.25 69.61
N ALA A 7 21.29 52.53 70.43
CA ALA A 7 20.63 51.28 70.05
C ALA A 7 19.49 51.50 69.01
N GLY A 8 18.74 52.62 69.14
CA GLY A 8 17.74 52.99 68.12
C GLY A 8 18.34 53.33 66.77
N PHE A 9 19.47 54.05 66.76
CA PHE A 9 20.14 54.39 65.49
C PHE A 9 20.76 53.15 64.81
N ALA A 10 21.29 52.21 65.58
CA ALA A 10 21.80 50.94 65.06
C ALA A 10 20.70 50.06 64.53
N ALA A 11 19.51 50.01 65.15
CA ALA A 11 18.35 49.25 64.63
C ALA A 11 17.78 49.81 63.32
N VAL A 12 17.73 51.13 63.12
CA VAL A 12 17.32 51.78 61.88
C VAL A 12 18.31 51.54 60.77
N LEU A 13 19.65 51.59 61.08
CA LEU A 13 20.66 51.24 60.08
C LEU A 13 20.61 49.76 59.65
N LEU A 14 20.41 48.86 60.60
CA LEU A 14 20.23 47.42 60.25
C LEU A 14 18.96 47.16 59.46
N ALA A 15 17.84 47.83 59.80
CA ALA A 15 16.61 47.73 59.02
C ALA A 15 16.76 48.30 57.58
N GLY A 16 17.48 49.43 57.45
CA GLY A 16 17.81 50.03 56.15
C GLY A 16 18.70 49.12 55.29
N CYS A 17 19.73 48.49 55.89
CA CYS A 17 20.59 47.55 55.21
C CYS A 17 19.81 46.23 54.80
N ALA A 18 18.95 45.79 55.70
CA ALA A 18 18.13 44.61 55.40
C ALA A 18 17.11 44.89 54.28
N PHE A 19 16.45 46.05 54.27
CA PHE A 19 15.52 46.47 53.25
C PHE A 19 16.21 46.73 51.90
N GLY A 20 17.37 47.41 51.94
CA GLY A 20 18.21 47.64 50.73
C GLY A 20 18.78 46.34 50.18
N GLY A 21 19.22 45.42 51.03
CA GLY A 21 19.67 44.09 50.63
C GLY A 21 18.60 43.26 50.03
N TRP A 22 17.39 43.30 50.63
CA TRP A 22 16.22 42.56 50.07
C TRP A 22 15.79 43.16 48.74
N HIS A 23 15.72 44.48 48.61
CA HIS A 23 15.38 45.14 47.36
C HIS A 23 16.42 44.90 46.26
N TYR A 24 17.71 44.90 46.61
CA TYR A 24 18.79 44.54 45.68
C TYR A 24 18.75 43.08 45.27
N TYR A 25 18.42 42.16 46.21
CA TYR A 25 18.30 40.74 45.93
C TYR A 25 17.08 40.42 45.05
N THR A 26 15.93 41.06 45.30
CA THR A 26 14.73 40.91 44.47
C THR A 26 14.92 41.51 43.08
N ALA A 27 15.61 42.66 42.97
CA ALA A 27 15.97 43.27 41.68
C ALA A 27 16.94 42.39 40.87
N GLN A 28 17.92 41.75 41.55
CA GLN A 28 18.84 40.82 40.90
C GLN A 28 18.15 39.51 40.47
N GLN A 29 17.21 39.00 41.24
CA GLN A 29 16.38 37.83 40.82
C GLN A 29 15.47 38.17 39.63
N ALA A 30 14.85 39.33 39.64
CA ALA A 30 14.04 39.82 38.52
C ALA A 30 14.90 40.00 37.25
N ALA A 31 16.12 40.55 37.38
CA ALA A 31 17.05 40.68 36.27
C ALA A 31 17.55 39.32 35.74
N LYS A 32 17.80 38.34 36.62
CA LYS A 32 18.18 36.98 36.21
C LYS A 32 17.03 36.24 35.55
N GLN A 33 15.77 36.41 36.00
CA GLN A 33 14.59 35.85 35.34
C GLN A 33 14.33 36.52 33.98
N ALA A 34 14.54 37.83 33.85
CA ALA A 34 14.43 38.54 32.59
C ALA A 34 15.54 38.19 31.57
N ALA A 35 16.74 37.81 32.06
CA ALA A 35 17.87 37.38 31.24
C ALA A 35 17.75 35.91 30.76
N ALA A 36 16.87 35.12 31.39
CA ALA A 36 16.70 33.71 31.06
C ALA A 36 15.61 33.44 29.99
N VAL A 37 14.98 34.47 29.41
CA VAL A 37 14.04 34.31 28.32
C VAL A 37 14.82 34.19 27.02
N GLU A 38 14.96 32.94 26.57
CA GLU A 38 15.52 32.65 25.26
C GLU A 38 14.58 33.19 24.20
N THR A 39 15.08 34.03 23.30
CA THR A 39 14.31 34.61 22.21
C THR A 39 14.87 34.13 20.88
N THR A 40 13.99 33.70 19.98
CA THR A 40 14.36 33.29 18.63
C THR A 40 13.79 34.30 17.61
N PRO A 41 14.60 34.78 16.66
CA PRO A 41 14.09 35.67 15.63
C PRO A 41 13.12 34.91 14.71
N VAL A 42 12.10 35.61 14.22
CA VAL A 42 11.26 35.12 13.12
C VAL A 42 12.12 35.10 11.86
N ILE A 43 12.21 33.96 11.22
CA ILE A 43 13.02 33.77 10.01
C ILE A 43 12.13 33.44 8.81
N ARG A 44 12.66 33.72 7.62
CA ARG A 44 12.06 33.26 6.38
C ARG A 44 12.80 32.04 5.91
N MET A 45 12.08 30.93 5.73
CA MET A 45 12.63 29.70 5.18
C MET A 45 11.56 28.94 4.42
N ASP A 46 11.99 28.00 3.62
CA ASP A 46 11.08 27.07 2.97
C ASP A 46 10.58 26.06 4.01
N ILE A 47 9.28 25.96 4.14
CA ILE A 47 8.63 25.02 5.06
C ILE A 47 7.93 23.93 4.28
N LYS A 48 8.16 22.69 4.69
CA LYS A 48 7.52 21.49 4.13
C LYS A 48 6.81 20.75 5.24
N SER A 49 5.62 20.27 4.93
CA SER A 49 4.93 19.31 5.77
C SER A 49 4.96 17.95 5.08
N THR A 50 5.40 16.95 5.79
CA THR A 50 5.52 15.58 5.29
C THR A 50 4.69 14.62 6.14
N VAL A 51 4.11 13.63 5.49
CA VAL A 51 3.48 12.49 6.15
C VAL A 51 4.37 11.28 5.96
N SER A 52 4.80 10.70 7.07
CA SER A 52 5.64 9.50 7.08
C SER A 52 4.77 8.25 7.05
N ALA A 53 5.12 7.31 6.18
CA ALA A 53 4.41 6.06 6.02
C ALA A 53 5.38 4.92 5.74
N THR A 54 5.00 3.71 6.08
CA THR A 54 5.74 2.50 5.69
C THR A 54 4.95 1.74 4.65
N GLY A 55 5.65 1.24 3.64
CA GLY A 55 5.02 0.50 2.55
C GLY A 55 5.85 -0.67 2.06
N THR A 56 5.25 -1.44 1.16
CA THR A 56 5.94 -2.52 0.45
C THR A 56 5.95 -2.25 -1.03
N ILE A 57 7.10 -2.53 -1.66
CA ILE A 57 7.26 -2.44 -3.11
C ILE A 57 6.59 -3.65 -3.75
N ARG A 58 5.79 -3.41 -4.78
CA ARG A 58 5.11 -4.45 -5.55
C ARG A 58 5.20 -4.13 -7.04
N PRO A 59 5.21 -5.13 -7.91
CA PRO A 59 5.01 -4.89 -9.34
C PRO A 59 3.63 -4.26 -9.59
N VAL A 60 3.48 -3.50 -10.66
CA VAL A 60 2.18 -2.95 -11.04
C VAL A 60 1.26 -4.07 -11.46
N ASP A 61 1.76 -4.96 -12.32
CA ASP A 61 1.03 -6.10 -12.84
C ASP A 61 1.69 -7.41 -12.41
N SER A 62 0.90 -8.30 -11.82
CA SER A 62 1.31 -9.65 -11.45
C SER A 62 0.12 -10.59 -11.49
N VAL A 63 0.33 -11.78 -12.03
CA VAL A 63 -0.69 -12.80 -12.17
C VAL A 63 -0.19 -14.12 -11.57
N GLU A 64 -1.05 -14.76 -10.80
CA GLU A 64 -0.84 -16.12 -10.32
C GLU A 64 -1.30 -17.10 -11.39
N VAL A 65 -0.40 -17.96 -11.84
CA VAL A 65 -0.69 -18.99 -12.82
C VAL A 65 -1.12 -20.24 -12.08
N SER A 66 -2.38 -20.62 -12.26
CA SER A 66 -2.97 -21.84 -11.69
C SER A 66 -3.50 -22.74 -12.80
N SER A 67 -3.76 -23.99 -12.46
CA SER A 67 -4.38 -24.94 -13.39
C SER A 67 -5.90 -24.78 -13.39
N LYS A 68 -6.53 -24.88 -14.57
CA LYS A 68 -7.99 -24.97 -14.73
C LYS A 68 -8.52 -26.40 -14.64
N ILE A 69 -7.63 -27.39 -14.71
CA ILE A 69 -7.96 -28.82 -14.62
C ILE A 69 -7.15 -29.47 -13.50
N THR A 70 -7.70 -30.50 -12.89
CA THR A 70 -7.00 -31.24 -11.84
C THR A 70 -6.15 -32.34 -12.47
N ALA A 71 -4.83 -32.18 -12.47
CA ALA A 71 -3.87 -33.16 -12.98
C ALA A 71 -2.50 -32.98 -12.35
N ARG A 72 -1.61 -33.95 -12.51
CA ARG A 72 -0.22 -33.91 -12.01
C ARG A 72 0.67 -33.14 -12.97
N LEU A 73 1.56 -32.29 -12.42
CA LEU A 73 2.59 -31.60 -13.19
C LEU A 73 3.57 -32.62 -13.78
N LYS A 74 3.70 -32.63 -15.11
CA LYS A 74 4.58 -33.51 -15.87
C LYS A 74 5.92 -32.86 -16.16
N THR A 75 5.93 -31.60 -16.62
CA THR A 75 7.12 -30.79 -16.83
C THR A 75 6.88 -29.38 -16.36
N VAL A 76 7.94 -28.71 -15.92
CA VAL A 76 8.00 -27.26 -15.67
C VAL A 76 9.19 -26.78 -16.48
N GLU A 77 8.94 -25.89 -17.44
CA GLU A 77 9.92 -25.49 -18.45
C GLU A 77 10.66 -24.20 -18.10
N VAL A 78 10.20 -23.53 -17.04
CA VAL A 78 10.73 -22.24 -16.57
C VAL A 78 11.21 -22.35 -15.13
N LYS A 79 12.18 -21.51 -14.78
CA LYS A 79 12.72 -21.37 -13.43
C LYS A 79 12.42 -20.00 -12.89
N GLU A 80 12.73 -19.80 -11.61
CA GLU A 80 12.71 -18.48 -11.00
C GLU A 80 13.64 -17.51 -11.75
N ASN A 81 13.17 -16.28 -11.94
CA ASN A 81 13.80 -15.18 -12.68
C ASN A 81 13.89 -15.37 -14.20
N ASP A 82 13.27 -16.41 -14.78
CA ASP A 82 13.19 -16.53 -16.23
C ASP A 82 12.18 -15.51 -16.80
N GLU A 83 12.52 -14.92 -17.93
CA GLU A 83 11.61 -14.09 -18.71
C GLU A 83 10.71 -14.96 -19.59
N VAL A 84 9.41 -14.69 -19.57
CA VAL A 84 8.40 -15.39 -20.33
C VAL A 84 7.56 -14.43 -21.15
N LYS A 85 7.07 -14.91 -22.29
CA LYS A 85 6.14 -14.18 -23.16
C LYS A 85 4.73 -14.70 -23.03
N ALA A 86 3.75 -13.83 -23.22
CA ALA A 86 2.34 -14.23 -23.29
C ALA A 86 2.11 -15.35 -24.31
N GLY A 87 1.40 -16.39 -23.89
CA GLY A 87 1.17 -17.59 -24.71
C GLY A 87 2.31 -18.61 -24.73
N GLN A 88 3.44 -18.36 -24.08
CA GLN A 88 4.53 -19.32 -23.93
C GLN A 88 4.09 -20.45 -22.98
N VAL A 89 4.40 -21.71 -23.34
CA VAL A 89 4.19 -22.86 -22.45
C VAL A 89 5.18 -22.80 -21.30
N VAL A 90 4.68 -22.74 -20.07
CA VAL A 90 5.50 -22.65 -18.85
C VAL A 90 5.51 -23.95 -18.05
N ALA A 91 4.46 -24.75 -18.17
CA ALA A 91 4.37 -26.08 -17.57
C ALA A 91 3.44 -26.97 -18.37
N THR A 92 3.57 -28.28 -18.24
CA THR A 92 2.64 -29.26 -18.81
C THR A 92 2.11 -30.19 -17.72
N LEU A 93 0.85 -30.57 -17.85
CA LEU A 93 0.19 -31.53 -16.99
C LEU A 93 0.20 -32.93 -17.63
N ASP A 94 -0.03 -33.98 -16.84
CA ASP A 94 -0.23 -35.32 -17.36
C ASP A 94 -1.59 -35.39 -18.06
N ALA A 95 -1.52 -35.41 -19.39
CA ALA A 95 -2.67 -35.27 -20.28
C ALA A 95 -3.35 -36.62 -20.68
N LYS A 96 -2.86 -37.77 -20.17
CA LYS A 96 -3.29 -39.10 -20.66
C LYS A 96 -4.81 -39.29 -20.61
N ASP A 97 -5.40 -38.96 -19.47
CA ASP A 97 -6.85 -39.12 -19.27
C ASP A 97 -7.67 -38.17 -20.16
N TYR A 98 -7.19 -36.95 -20.33
CA TYR A 98 -7.82 -35.91 -21.14
C TYR A 98 -7.69 -36.22 -22.64
N ALA A 99 -6.53 -36.71 -23.06
CA ALA A 99 -6.34 -37.20 -24.43
C ALA A 99 -7.28 -38.39 -24.78
N ALA A 100 -7.42 -39.34 -23.87
CA ALA A 100 -8.33 -40.46 -24.05
C ALA A 100 -9.80 -40.01 -24.13
N LYS A 101 -10.20 -39.03 -23.30
CA LYS A 101 -11.56 -38.46 -23.35
C LYS A 101 -11.84 -37.75 -24.69
N ARG A 102 -10.87 -36.94 -25.16
CA ARG A 102 -10.96 -36.28 -26.48
C ARG A 102 -11.10 -37.28 -27.59
N ASP A 103 -10.28 -38.34 -27.62
CA ASP A 103 -10.33 -39.36 -28.63
C ASP A 103 -11.67 -40.14 -28.61
N GLN A 104 -12.20 -40.44 -27.42
CA GLN A 104 -13.53 -41.02 -27.24
C GLN A 104 -14.62 -40.11 -27.80
N ALA A 105 -14.59 -38.82 -27.52
CA ALA A 105 -15.55 -37.85 -28.05
C ALA A 105 -15.43 -37.73 -29.59
N GLN A 106 -14.22 -37.76 -30.13
CA GLN A 106 -13.95 -37.75 -31.57
C GLN A 106 -14.59 -38.98 -32.27
N TYR A 107 -14.40 -40.18 -31.72
CA TYR A 107 -15.04 -41.39 -32.26
C TYR A 107 -16.57 -41.31 -32.19
N LYS A 108 -17.13 -40.70 -31.13
CA LYS A 108 -18.57 -40.49 -31.01
C LYS A 108 -19.09 -39.55 -32.10
N VAL A 109 -18.39 -38.42 -32.37
CA VAL A 109 -18.72 -37.52 -33.47
C VAL A 109 -18.69 -38.25 -34.81
N THR A 110 -17.64 -38.99 -35.11
CA THR A 110 -17.52 -39.76 -36.36
C THR A 110 -18.68 -40.73 -36.55
N ASN A 111 -19.10 -41.44 -35.50
CA ASN A 111 -20.22 -42.37 -35.54
C ASN A 111 -21.56 -41.65 -35.74
N THR A 112 -21.83 -40.58 -34.96
CA THR A 112 -23.12 -39.87 -35.09
C THR A 112 -23.21 -39.08 -36.39
N GLN A 113 -22.09 -38.60 -36.94
CA GLN A 113 -22.04 -38.00 -38.26
C GLN A 113 -22.45 -39.00 -39.36
N ALA A 114 -21.87 -40.20 -39.35
CA ALA A 114 -22.21 -41.23 -40.30
C ALA A 114 -23.69 -41.67 -40.21
N GLU A 115 -24.25 -41.67 -38.97
CA GLU A 115 -25.67 -41.93 -38.74
C GLU A 115 -26.54 -40.81 -39.31
N TYR A 116 -26.23 -39.56 -39.03
CA TYR A 116 -26.93 -38.38 -39.54
C TYR A 116 -26.93 -38.35 -41.08
N GLU A 117 -25.79 -38.59 -41.71
CA GLU A 117 -25.66 -38.62 -43.18
C GLU A 117 -26.50 -39.74 -43.77
N ARG A 118 -26.57 -40.93 -43.15
CA ARG A 118 -27.41 -42.08 -43.60
C ARG A 118 -28.87 -41.71 -43.48
N ILE A 119 -29.36 -41.22 -42.36
CA ILE A 119 -30.76 -40.85 -42.17
C ILE A 119 -31.13 -39.66 -43.08
N ARG A 120 -30.26 -38.68 -43.27
CA ARG A 120 -30.46 -37.58 -44.21
C ARG A 120 -30.68 -38.11 -45.66
N TYR A 121 -29.88 -39.09 -46.03
CA TYR A 121 -30.07 -39.74 -47.35
C TYR A 121 -31.42 -40.51 -47.44
N LEU A 122 -31.78 -41.30 -46.47
CA LEU A 122 -33.06 -42.04 -46.41
C LEU A 122 -34.25 -41.05 -46.40
N TYR A 123 -34.21 -39.99 -45.68
CA TYR A 123 -35.21 -38.93 -45.70
C TYR A 123 -35.34 -38.27 -47.08
N SER A 124 -34.25 -38.06 -47.81
CA SER A 124 -34.26 -37.45 -49.14
C SER A 124 -34.95 -38.32 -50.19
N ILE A 125 -35.01 -39.65 -49.99
CA ILE A 125 -35.73 -40.62 -50.89
C ILE A 125 -37.07 -41.00 -50.30
N GLY A 126 -37.55 -40.38 -49.21
CA GLY A 126 -38.86 -40.63 -48.59
C GLY A 126 -38.95 -41.94 -47.80
N ALA A 127 -37.80 -42.56 -47.42
CA ALA A 127 -37.70 -43.79 -46.67
C ALA A 127 -37.62 -43.65 -45.17
N ASP A 128 -37.50 -42.39 -44.65
CA ASP A 128 -37.42 -42.09 -43.24
C ASP A 128 -38.24 -40.83 -42.87
N THR A 129 -38.46 -40.57 -41.59
CA THR A 129 -39.34 -39.53 -41.13
C THR A 129 -38.48 -38.25 -40.75
N GLU A 130 -39.12 -37.06 -40.81
CA GLU A 130 -38.50 -35.81 -40.40
C GLU A 130 -38.00 -35.87 -38.94
N LYS A 131 -38.79 -36.46 -38.04
CA LYS A 131 -38.45 -36.70 -36.67
C LYS A 131 -37.13 -37.47 -36.50
N GLN A 132 -36.90 -38.51 -37.27
CA GLN A 132 -35.67 -39.31 -37.21
C GLN A 132 -34.48 -38.51 -37.72
N LEU A 133 -34.68 -37.64 -38.73
CA LEU A 133 -33.64 -36.72 -39.18
C LEU A 133 -33.29 -35.71 -38.11
N GLU A 134 -34.27 -35.08 -37.44
CA GLU A 134 -34.07 -34.16 -36.34
C GLU A 134 -33.36 -34.82 -35.13
N ASP A 135 -33.79 -36.05 -34.77
CA ASP A 135 -33.17 -36.82 -33.68
C ASP A 135 -31.69 -37.15 -33.99
N ALA A 136 -31.39 -37.53 -35.25
CA ALA A 136 -30.02 -37.81 -35.68
C ALA A 136 -29.15 -36.54 -35.71
N GLN A 137 -29.73 -35.42 -36.17
CA GLN A 137 -29.03 -34.12 -36.13
C GLN A 137 -28.74 -33.70 -34.71
N MET A 138 -29.70 -33.75 -33.79
CA MET A 138 -29.52 -33.42 -32.40
C MET A 138 -28.41 -34.27 -31.73
N ASN A 139 -28.36 -35.57 -32.02
CA ASN A 139 -27.34 -36.48 -31.53
C ASN A 139 -25.93 -36.09 -32.06
N TYR A 140 -25.85 -35.74 -33.33
CA TYR A 140 -24.59 -35.25 -33.93
C TYR A 140 -24.14 -33.95 -33.30
N ASP A 141 -25.02 -32.95 -33.19
CA ASP A 141 -24.69 -31.64 -32.59
C ASP A 141 -24.28 -31.77 -31.12
N THR A 142 -24.93 -32.66 -30.37
CA THR A 142 -24.55 -32.99 -28.99
C THR A 142 -23.15 -33.61 -28.92
N ALA A 143 -22.84 -34.55 -29.85
CA ALA A 143 -21.52 -35.17 -29.91
C ALA A 143 -20.41 -34.14 -30.26
N VAL A 144 -20.69 -33.23 -31.21
CA VAL A 144 -19.78 -32.13 -31.59
C VAL A 144 -19.52 -31.23 -30.39
N SER A 145 -20.55 -30.87 -29.63
CA SER A 145 -20.41 -30.06 -28.40
C SER A 145 -19.55 -30.76 -27.34
N ALA A 146 -19.77 -32.09 -27.17
CA ALA A 146 -18.97 -32.89 -26.23
C ALA A 146 -17.50 -33.00 -26.68
N LEU A 147 -17.23 -33.08 -27.98
CA LEU A 147 -15.86 -33.05 -28.51
C LEU A 147 -15.20 -31.69 -28.23
N SER A 148 -15.87 -30.58 -28.51
CA SER A 148 -15.36 -29.25 -28.28
C SER A 148 -14.99 -29.03 -26.79
N GLN A 149 -15.80 -29.53 -25.86
CA GLN A 149 -15.49 -29.51 -24.45
C GLN A 149 -14.24 -30.35 -24.12
N ALA A 150 -14.15 -31.58 -24.65
CA ALA A 150 -13.00 -32.46 -24.42
C ALA A 150 -11.71 -31.92 -25.05
N GLU A 151 -11.78 -31.23 -26.18
CA GLU A 151 -10.65 -30.51 -26.80
C GLU A 151 -10.19 -29.31 -25.95
N SER A 152 -11.15 -28.54 -25.43
CA SER A 152 -10.86 -27.45 -24.52
C SER A 152 -10.13 -27.97 -23.27
N ASP A 153 -10.67 -29.01 -22.62
CA ASP A 153 -10.05 -29.62 -21.45
C ASP A 153 -8.65 -30.18 -21.75
N ALA A 154 -8.46 -30.77 -22.93
CA ALA A 154 -7.16 -31.27 -23.38
C ALA A 154 -6.16 -30.12 -23.66
N SER A 155 -6.61 -28.99 -24.18
CA SER A 155 -5.75 -27.83 -24.41
C SER A 155 -5.25 -27.22 -23.11
N GLU A 156 -6.05 -27.23 -22.04
CA GLU A 156 -5.69 -26.71 -20.70
C GLU A 156 -4.62 -27.58 -19.98
N THR A 157 -4.22 -28.71 -20.59
CA THR A 157 -3.07 -29.51 -20.11
C THR A 157 -1.73 -28.78 -20.33
N ASN A 158 -1.67 -27.84 -21.27
CA ASN A 158 -0.54 -26.95 -21.47
C ASN A 158 -0.81 -25.64 -20.74
N ILE A 159 -0.03 -25.35 -19.72
CA ILE A 159 -0.17 -24.12 -18.95
C ILE A 159 0.63 -23.04 -19.63
N LEU A 160 -0.07 -22.00 -20.05
CA LEU A 160 0.48 -20.87 -20.79
C LEU A 160 0.68 -19.66 -19.88
N ALA A 161 1.71 -18.87 -20.16
CA ALA A 161 1.89 -17.57 -19.52
C ALA A 161 0.78 -16.60 -19.96
N PRO A 162 0.04 -15.98 -19.04
CA PRO A 162 -1.06 -15.08 -19.38
C PRO A 162 -0.58 -13.68 -19.81
N MET A 163 0.66 -13.31 -19.50
CA MET A 163 1.26 -12.02 -19.79
C MET A 163 2.78 -12.13 -19.99
N ASP A 164 3.36 -11.10 -20.61
CA ASP A 164 4.82 -10.94 -20.62
C ASP A 164 5.32 -10.57 -19.23
N GLY A 165 6.46 -11.12 -18.84
CA GLY A 165 7.05 -10.77 -17.54
C GLY A 165 8.09 -11.77 -17.06
N THR A 166 8.45 -11.66 -15.81
CA THR A 166 9.44 -12.51 -15.14
C THR A 166 8.75 -13.44 -14.15
N VAL A 167 9.20 -14.68 -14.07
CA VAL A 167 8.72 -15.65 -13.07
C VAL A 167 9.26 -15.24 -11.69
N VAL A 168 8.35 -14.92 -10.77
CA VAL A 168 8.68 -14.49 -9.41
C VAL A 168 8.40 -15.62 -8.43
N GLY A 169 9.45 -15.99 -7.68
CA GLY A 169 9.42 -17.10 -6.74
C GLY A 169 9.57 -18.45 -7.43
N GLU A 170 9.79 -19.48 -6.62
CA GLU A 170 10.06 -20.83 -7.11
C GLU A 170 8.79 -21.49 -7.66
N PRO A 171 8.77 -21.93 -8.94
CA PRO A 171 7.66 -22.70 -9.51
C PRO A 171 7.47 -24.01 -8.76
N LYS A 172 6.23 -24.53 -8.76
CA LYS A 172 5.95 -25.86 -8.18
C LYS A 172 6.72 -26.95 -8.90
N THR A 173 7.20 -27.92 -8.13
CA THR A 173 8.00 -29.03 -8.65
C THR A 173 7.20 -30.03 -9.44
N VAL A 174 7.86 -30.68 -10.40
CA VAL A 174 7.31 -31.79 -11.18
C VAL A 174 6.79 -32.88 -10.25
N GLY A 175 5.63 -33.45 -10.58
CA GLY A 175 4.95 -34.46 -9.77
C GLY A 175 3.93 -33.88 -8.77
N THR A 176 3.91 -32.56 -8.54
CA THR A 176 2.88 -31.92 -7.72
C THR A 176 1.51 -32.08 -8.38
N MET A 177 0.49 -32.34 -7.56
CA MET A 177 -0.91 -32.34 -8.00
C MET A 177 -1.40 -30.89 -8.10
N ALA A 178 -1.71 -30.43 -9.29
CA ALA A 178 -2.42 -29.19 -9.51
C ALA A 178 -3.92 -29.46 -9.35
N VAL A 179 -4.57 -28.78 -8.42
CA VAL A 179 -6.00 -28.94 -8.12
C VAL A 179 -6.73 -27.70 -8.59
N ALA A 180 -7.76 -27.91 -9.42
CA ALA A 180 -8.62 -26.87 -9.95
C ALA A 180 -9.90 -26.79 -9.11
N THR A 181 -9.87 -26.06 -7.99
CA THR A 181 -11.05 -25.75 -7.17
C THR A 181 -11.33 -24.27 -7.21
N SER A 182 -12.62 -23.89 -7.09
CA SER A 182 -13.02 -22.48 -7.10
C SER A 182 -12.47 -21.70 -5.89
N ASP A 183 -12.39 -22.35 -4.73
CA ASP A 183 -12.09 -21.67 -3.48
C ASP A 183 -10.58 -21.56 -3.20
N ASN A 184 -9.79 -22.55 -3.66
CA ASN A 184 -8.35 -22.57 -3.42
C ASN A 184 -7.59 -23.34 -4.51
N PRO A 185 -7.42 -22.75 -5.70
CA PRO A 185 -6.68 -23.38 -6.79
C PRO A 185 -5.19 -23.48 -6.44
N THR A 186 -4.53 -24.55 -6.91
CA THR A 186 -3.09 -24.66 -6.74
C THR A 186 -2.38 -23.66 -7.65
N VAL A 187 -1.75 -22.64 -7.04
CA VAL A 187 -0.85 -21.72 -7.74
C VAL A 187 0.43 -22.45 -8.08
N ILE A 188 0.77 -22.51 -9.37
CA ILE A 188 1.95 -23.21 -9.89
C ILE A 188 3.15 -22.28 -9.88
N MET A 189 2.96 -21.05 -10.35
CA MET A 189 3.97 -19.98 -10.37
C MET A 189 3.29 -18.62 -10.39
N ARG A 190 4.08 -17.57 -10.19
CA ARG A 190 3.63 -16.18 -10.35
C ARG A 190 4.47 -15.50 -11.41
N ILE A 191 3.83 -14.77 -12.31
CA ILE A 191 4.48 -13.96 -13.34
C ILE A 191 4.18 -12.51 -13.06
N ALA A 192 5.20 -11.66 -13.11
CA ALA A 192 5.07 -10.23 -12.83
C ALA A 192 5.89 -9.40 -13.82
N ASP A 193 5.35 -8.24 -14.19
CA ASP A 193 6.11 -7.21 -14.88
C ASP A 193 6.95 -6.42 -13.85
N LEU A 194 8.25 -6.59 -13.89
CA LEU A 194 9.20 -5.92 -12.99
C LEU A 194 9.67 -4.56 -13.52
N SER A 195 9.26 -4.15 -14.73
CA SER A 195 9.63 -2.87 -15.31
C SER A 195 8.97 -1.70 -14.59
N LYS A 196 7.74 -1.89 -14.10
CA LYS A 196 6.96 -0.89 -13.38
C LYS A 196 6.67 -1.36 -11.96
N LYS A 197 6.99 -0.49 -11.01
CA LYS A 197 6.82 -0.78 -9.59
C LYS A 197 5.92 0.25 -8.92
N LYS A 198 5.21 -0.19 -7.90
CA LYS A 198 4.39 0.66 -7.04
C LYS A 198 4.69 0.37 -5.59
N ILE A 199 4.57 1.37 -4.74
CA ILE A 199 4.59 1.20 -3.29
C ILE A 199 3.15 1.22 -2.80
N MET A 200 2.80 0.26 -1.95
CA MET A 200 1.59 0.30 -1.15
C MET A 200 1.95 0.74 0.26
N ALA A 201 1.86 2.05 0.50
CA ALA A 201 2.16 2.66 1.79
C ALA A 201 0.93 2.63 2.70
N LYS A 202 1.15 2.35 3.99
CA LYS A 202 0.13 2.41 5.04
C LYS A 202 0.24 3.76 5.72
N VAL A 203 -0.76 4.60 5.56
CA VAL A 203 -0.87 5.93 6.16
C VAL A 203 -1.89 5.86 7.30
N ASP A 204 -1.59 6.49 8.42
CA ASP A 204 -2.49 6.59 9.56
C ASP A 204 -3.75 7.39 9.23
N GLU A 205 -4.87 7.08 9.89
CA GLU A 205 -6.14 7.79 9.74
C GLU A 205 -6.00 9.29 10.06
N THR A 206 -5.16 9.66 11.01
CA THR A 206 -4.93 11.05 11.39
C THR A 206 -4.31 11.89 10.29
N ASP A 207 -3.51 11.27 9.42
CA ASP A 207 -2.69 11.95 8.42
C ASP A 207 -3.29 11.87 7.01
N ILE A 208 -4.15 10.86 6.75
CA ILE A 208 -4.71 10.60 5.41
C ILE A 208 -5.47 11.80 4.84
N GLY A 209 -6.07 12.63 5.69
CA GLY A 209 -6.82 13.81 5.28
C GLY A 209 -5.95 14.88 4.58
N SER A 210 -4.63 14.88 4.82
CA SER A 210 -3.68 15.81 4.19
C SER A 210 -3.07 15.26 2.90
N VAL A 211 -3.18 13.94 2.64
CA VAL A 211 -2.65 13.29 1.44
C VAL A 211 -3.61 13.46 0.26
N LYS A 212 -3.05 13.82 -0.90
CA LYS A 212 -3.81 14.00 -2.15
C LYS A 212 -3.12 13.30 -3.31
N VAL A 213 -3.92 12.84 -4.27
CA VAL A 213 -3.40 12.29 -5.53
C VAL A 213 -2.60 13.34 -6.27
N GLY A 214 -1.45 12.94 -6.81
CA GLY A 214 -0.52 13.80 -7.54
C GLY A 214 0.62 14.39 -6.69
N GLN A 215 0.57 14.27 -5.36
CA GLN A 215 1.67 14.72 -4.49
C GLN A 215 2.95 13.93 -4.77
N SER A 216 4.09 14.63 -4.66
CA SER A 216 5.41 14.00 -4.71
C SER A 216 5.73 13.36 -3.36
N ALA A 217 6.44 12.27 -3.42
CA ALA A 217 6.96 11.60 -2.24
C ALA A 217 8.42 11.19 -2.49
N THR A 218 9.18 11.14 -1.41
CA THR A 218 10.51 10.54 -1.39
C THR A 218 10.46 9.29 -0.53
N PHE A 219 11.30 8.31 -0.85
CA PHE A 219 11.37 7.10 -0.04
C PHE A 219 12.77 6.53 -0.03
N THR A 220 13.05 5.79 1.03
CA THR A 220 14.26 5.01 1.20
C THR A 220 13.88 3.55 1.43
N VAL A 221 14.77 2.64 1.05
CA VAL A 221 14.62 1.21 1.32
C VAL A 221 15.77 0.74 2.21
N ASP A 222 15.49 -0.20 3.11
CA ASP A 222 16.48 -0.66 4.07
C ASP A 222 17.70 -1.33 3.40
N ALA A 223 17.55 -1.80 2.15
CA ALA A 223 18.65 -2.36 1.36
C ALA A 223 19.60 -1.29 0.78
N TYR A 224 19.13 -0.05 0.59
CA TYR A 224 19.89 1.06 -0.01
C TYR A 224 19.67 2.33 0.81
N THR A 225 20.23 2.37 2.01
CA THR A 225 20.05 3.48 2.97
C THR A 225 20.63 4.81 2.50
N ASP A 226 21.62 4.77 1.61
CA ASP A 226 22.30 5.97 1.08
C ASP A 226 21.61 6.54 -0.18
N LYS A 227 20.59 5.85 -0.71
CA LYS A 227 19.85 6.30 -1.90
C LYS A 227 18.43 6.72 -1.53
N THR A 228 18.06 7.90 -1.96
CA THR A 228 16.68 8.39 -1.90
C THR A 228 16.05 8.29 -3.27
N PHE A 229 14.91 7.63 -3.35
CA PHE A 229 14.14 7.46 -4.56
C PHE A 229 12.94 8.41 -4.56
N THR A 230 12.40 8.68 -5.74
CA THR A 230 11.22 9.51 -5.92
C THR A 230 10.01 8.68 -6.30
N ALA A 231 8.86 9.10 -5.83
CA ALA A 231 7.58 8.49 -6.15
C ALA A 231 6.49 9.55 -6.22
N ARG A 232 5.35 9.18 -6.81
CA ARG A 232 4.17 10.04 -6.90
C ARG A 232 2.93 9.30 -6.46
N VAL A 233 2.09 9.95 -5.65
CA VAL A 233 0.80 9.41 -5.22
C VAL A 233 -0.14 9.31 -6.41
N THR A 234 -0.57 8.08 -6.74
CA THR A 234 -1.49 7.81 -7.85
C THR A 234 -2.89 7.45 -7.38
N LYS A 235 -3.01 6.80 -6.23
CA LYS A 235 -4.30 6.35 -5.71
C LYS A 235 -4.29 6.34 -4.17
N ILE A 236 -5.43 6.72 -3.59
CA ILE A 236 -5.71 6.58 -2.16
C ILE A 236 -6.87 5.60 -2.03
N SER A 237 -6.72 4.58 -1.19
CA SER A 237 -7.79 3.64 -0.91
C SER A 237 -8.91 4.34 -0.14
N GLN A 238 -10.15 4.04 -0.50
CA GLN A 238 -11.33 4.56 0.22
C GLN A 238 -11.75 3.66 1.38
N THR A 239 -11.08 2.53 1.53
CA THR A 239 -11.31 1.56 2.60
C THR A 239 -10.03 1.39 3.43
N ASP A 240 -10.21 1.10 4.71
CA ASP A 240 -9.13 0.78 5.62
C ASP A 240 -8.40 -0.52 5.19
N THR A 241 -7.20 -0.75 5.71
CA THR A 241 -6.39 -1.92 5.35
C THR A 241 -6.96 -3.25 5.84
N ALA A 242 -7.82 -3.22 6.85
CA ALA A 242 -8.44 -4.39 7.46
C ALA A 242 -9.85 -4.66 6.93
N ASN A 243 -10.42 -3.74 6.12
CA ASN A 243 -11.78 -3.81 5.61
C ASN A 243 -12.83 -4.00 6.71
N THR A 244 -12.68 -3.23 7.79
CA THR A 244 -13.43 -3.42 9.06
C THR A 244 -14.94 -3.20 8.93
N TRP A 245 -15.40 -2.52 7.87
CA TRP A 245 -16.81 -2.29 7.59
C TRP A 245 -17.51 -3.48 6.91
N ASP A 246 -16.73 -4.46 6.37
CA ASP A 246 -17.26 -5.68 5.74
C ASP A 246 -17.39 -6.80 6.78
N THR A 247 -18.59 -6.96 7.34
CA THR A 247 -18.89 -7.98 8.35
C THR A 247 -19.16 -9.36 7.76
N SER A 248 -19.13 -9.53 6.43
CA SER A 248 -19.45 -10.79 5.76
C SER A 248 -18.32 -11.83 5.79
N SER A 249 -17.10 -11.45 6.19
CA SER A 249 -15.93 -12.34 6.26
C SER A 249 -15.58 -12.85 7.66
N SER A 250 -16.47 -12.74 8.64
CA SER A 250 -16.24 -13.22 10.01
C SER A 250 -16.47 -14.73 10.17
N SER A 251 -15.57 -15.54 9.61
CA SER A 251 -15.44 -16.96 10.01
C SER A 251 -13.98 -17.30 10.32
N SER A 252 -13.34 -16.53 11.19
CA SER A 252 -12.22 -17.00 11.98
C SER A 252 -12.26 -16.30 13.34
N SER A 253 -12.81 -17.04 14.32
CA SER A 253 -12.75 -16.73 15.73
C SER A 253 -11.29 -16.65 16.18
N SER A 254 -10.71 -15.47 16.12
CA SER A 254 -9.57 -15.13 16.95
C SER A 254 -10.03 -14.08 17.95
N SER A 255 -9.98 -14.46 19.22
CA SER A 255 -10.25 -13.69 20.43
C SER A 255 -9.90 -12.21 20.24
N ALA A 256 -10.94 -11.38 20.21
CA ALA A 256 -10.82 -9.93 20.26
C ALA A 256 -10.24 -9.53 21.63
N SER A 257 -8.93 -9.36 21.70
CA SER A 257 -8.35 -8.45 22.67
C SER A 257 -8.71 -7.04 22.18
N SER A 258 -9.49 -6.32 22.96
CA SER A 258 -9.92 -4.95 22.75
C SER A 258 -8.76 -3.95 22.95
N SER A 259 -7.70 -4.05 22.18
CA SER A 259 -6.81 -2.93 21.93
C SER A 259 -7.36 -2.18 20.73
N ALA A 260 -7.61 -0.87 20.87
CA ALA A 260 -7.99 -0.02 19.76
C ALA A 260 -6.97 -0.25 18.62
N ALA A 261 -7.39 -0.96 17.58
CA ALA A 261 -6.53 -1.21 16.44
C ALA A 261 -6.32 0.13 15.72
N VAL A 262 -5.07 0.49 15.46
CA VAL A 262 -4.75 1.67 14.67
C VAL A 262 -5.27 1.44 13.25
N ILE A 263 -6.04 2.39 12.75
CA ILE A 263 -6.63 2.33 11.41
C ILE A 263 -5.65 2.93 10.41
N TYR A 264 -5.38 2.15 9.36
CA TYR A 264 -4.51 2.56 8.27
C TYR A 264 -5.24 2.52 6.93
N TYR A 265 -4.87 3.42 6.03
CA TYR A 265 -5.32 3.44 4.65
C TYR A 265 -4.17 3.17 3.69
N TYR A 266 -4.43 2.43 2.61
CA TYR A 266 -3.43 2.24 1.57
C TYR A 266 -3.35 3.45 0.66
N VAL A 267 -2.14 3.99 0.53
CA VAL A 267 -1.78 4.96 -0.49
C VAL A 267 -0.87 4.25 -1.48
N THR A 268 -1.27 4.27 -2.76
CA THR A 268 -0.46 3.70 -3.84
C THR A 268 0.37 4.79 -4.46
N LEU A 269 1.68 4.56 -4.53
CA LEU A 269 2.63 5.47 -5.17
C LEU A 269 3.27 4.77 -6.36
N GLU A 270 3.37 5.44 -7.48
CA GLU A 270 4.17 5.02 -8.62
C GLU A 270 5.62 5.39 -8.37
N VAL A 271 6.51 4.45 -8.63
CA VAL A 271 7.94 4.55 -8.33
C VAL A 271 8.71 4.83 -9.62
N ASP A 272 9.64 5.76 -9.55
CA ASP A 272 10.63 6.00 -10.58
C ASP A 272 11.93 5.27 -10.21
N ASP A 273 12.21 4.15 -10.90
CA ASP A 273 13.38 3.29 -10.66
C ASP A 273 14.12 3.02 -11.99
N PRO A 274 14.85 4.03 -12.52
CA PRO A 274 15.55 3.89 -13.79
C PRO A 274 16.71 2.87 -13.74
N GLU A 275 17.25 2.60 -12.56
CA GLU A 275 18.35 1.64 -12.37
C GLU A 275 17.88 0.20 -12.12
N ASN A 276 16.56 -0.01 -11.98
CA ASN A 276 15.93 -1.30 -11.68
C ASN A 276 16.50 -2.02 -10.45
N LEU A 277 16.84 -1.25 -9.42
CA LEU A 277 17.45 -1.75 -8.18
C LEU A 277 16.43 -2.29 -7.18
N LEU A 278 15.19 -1.86 -7.29
CA LEU A 278 14.15 -2.17 -6.33
C LEU A 278 13.54 -3.55 -6.65
N LEU A 279 13.52 -4.42 -5.65
CA LEU A 279 12.93 -5.75 -5.77
C LEU A 279 11.54 -5.79 -5.12
N PRO A 280 10.63 -6.63 -5.63
CA PRO A 280 9.34 -6.87 -4.98
C PRO A 280 9.51 -7.30 -3.52
N ALA A 281 8.56 -6.92 -2.68
CA ALA A 281 8.52 -7.16 -1.24
C ALA A 281 9.52 -6.37 -0.39
N MET A 282 10.40 -5.54 -0.96
CA MET A 282 11.22 -4.63 -0.16
C MET A 282 10.33 -3.67 0.62
N THR A 283 10.74 -3.37 1.86
CA THR A 283 10.09 -2.37 2.71
C THR A 283 10.61 -0.98 2.34
N ALA A 284 9.70 -0.05 2.11
CA ALA A 284 9.97 1.35 1.81
C ALA A 284 9.49 2.23 2.95
N ARG A 285 10.33 3.17 3.38
CA ARG A 285 9.96 4.28 4.26
C ARG A 285 9.68 5.48 3.39
N VAL A 286 8.44 5.90 3.37
CA VAL A 286 7.91 6.91 2.44
C VAL A 286 7.62 8.20 3.20
N GLU A 287 8.05 9.32 2.65
CA GLU A 287 7.72 10.67 3.10
C GLU A 287 6.93 11.36 1.99
N ILE A 288 5.65 11.58 2.23
CA ILE A 288 4.73 12.23 1.27
C ILE A 288 4.72 13.71 1.55
N ASN A 289 5.06 14.53 0.57
CA ASN A 289 5.01 15.99 0.70
C ASN A 289 3.56 16.47 0.60
N THR A 290 2.99 16.87 1.73
CA THR A 290 1.59 17.32 1.79
C THR A 290 1.45 18.81 1.54
N ALA A 291 2.43 19.60 1.96
CA ALA A 291 2.49 21.04 1.69
C ALA A 291 3.95 21.49 1.52
N ASP A 292 4.18 22.41 0.60
CA ASP A 292 5.47 23.04 0.35
C ASP A 292 5.22 24.54 0.12
N LYS A 293 5.84 25.39 0.94
CA LYS A 293 5.72 26.83 0.82
C LYS A 293 7.10 27.49 0.94
N PRO A 294 7.62 28.00 -0.17
CA PRO A 294 8.91 28.70 -0.16
C PRO A 294 8.81 30.07 0.51
N GLY A 295 9.85 30.43 1.27
CA GLY A 295 9.99 31.74 1.89
C GLY A 295 8.92 32.10 2.93
N ALA A 296 8.30 31.13 3.58
CA ALA A 296 7.33 31.35 4.65
C ALA A 296 7.99 32.01 5.88
N LEU A 297 7.23 32.81 6.61
CA LEU A 297 7.63 33.30 7.92
C LEU A 297 7.40 32.19 8.94
N VAL A 298 8.46 31.74 9.60
CA VAL A 298 8.38 30.61 10.51
C VAL A 298 8.92 30.96 11.89
N VAL A 299 8.35 30.28 12.89
CA VAL A 299 8.81 30.32 14.27
C VAL A 299 8.93 28.87 14.77
N PRO A 300 9.83 28.58 15.73
CA PRO A 300 9.89 27.27 16.36
C PRO A 300 8.55 26.92 17.02
N ILE A 301 8.11 25.66 16.89
CA ILE A 301 6.85 25.17 17.47
C ILE A 301 6.79 25.45 18.98
N SER A 302 7.92 25.37 19.68
CA SER A 302 8.03 25.63 21.12
C SER A 302 7.62 27.05 21.54
N THR A 303 7.61 28.02 20.59
CA THR A 303 7.19 29.40 20.83
C THR A 303 5.71 29.64 20.67
N LEU A 304 5.02 28.75 19.98
CA LEU A 304 3.56 28.82 19.76
C LEU A 304 2.83 28.35 21.02
N LYS A 305 1.93 29.19 21.53
CA LYS A 305 1.05 28.88 22.65
C LYS A 305 -0.40 29.00 22.21
N THR A 306 -1.29 28.26 22.87
CA THR A 306 -2.72 28.29 22.57
C THR A 306 -3.50 28.58 23.83
N ASP A 307 -4.48 29.45 23.73
CA ASP A 307 -5.46 29.74 24.79
C ASP A 307 -6.90 29.67 24.25
N ALA A 308 -7.87 30.06 25.05
CA ALA A 308 -9.30 30.04 24.66
C ALA A 308 -9.62 30.95 23.45
N ASN A 309 -8.76 31.92 23.12
CA ASN A 309 -8.94 32.89 22.05
C ASN A 309 -8.16 32.51 20.77
N GLY A 310 -7.31 31.47 20.82
CA GLY A 310 -6.55 31.00 19.66
C GLY A 310 -5.06 30.83 19.93
N SER A 311 -4.28 30.72 18.86
CA SER A 311 -2.82 30.57 18.95
C SER A 311 -2.14 31.93 19.02
N TYR A 312 -1.15 32.05 19.90
CA TYR A 312 -0.38 33.30 20.08
C TYR A 312 1.10 33.01 20.31
N VAL A 313 1.93 34.01 20.02
CA VAL A 313 3.35 34.02 20.35
C VAL A 313 3.64 35.19 21.30
N ILE A 314 4.62 35.00 22.17
CA ILE A 314 5.07 36.08 23.06
C ILE A 314 6.19 36.87 22.35
N VAL A 315 5.88 38.06 21.95
CA VAL A 315 6.84 38.98 21.30
C VAL A 315 7.55 39.83 22.35
N ARG A 316 8.88 39.87 22.26
CA ARG A 316 9.69 40.82 23.09
C ARG A 316 9.96 42.06 22.27
N ASN A 317 9.46 43.19 22.75
CA ASN A 317 9.70 44.50 22.16
C ASN A 317 11.12 45.03 22.47
N PRO A 318 11.65 46.01 21.73
CA PRO A 318 12.98 46.60 22.00
C PRO A 318 13.11 47.23 23.37
N ASP A 319 11.99 47.64 23.98
CA ASP A 319 11.93 48.21 25.35
C ASP A 319 11.99 47.14 26.45
N GLY A 320 12.05 45.85 26.09
CA GLY A 320 12.07 44.69 26.98
C GLY A 320 10.71 44.23 27.47
N SER A 321 9.63 44.89 27.08
CA SER A 321 8.27 44.45 27.36
C SER A 321 7.88 43.19 26.56
N GLN A 322 6.99 42.38 27.14
CA GLN A 322 6.45 41.18 26.47
C GLN A 322 4.99 41.43 26.10
N GLU A 323 4.63 41.10 24.88
CA GLU A 323 3.27 41.22 24.35
C GLU A 323 2.82 39.87 23.78
N ASN A 324 1.61 39.46 24.11
CA ASN A 324 0.97 38.31 23.47
C ASN A 324 0.38 38.76 22.13
N ARG A 325 0.95 38.22 21.05
CA ARG A 325 0.47 38.50 19.69
C ARG A 325 -0.22 37.29 19.14
N TYR A 326 -1.55 37.39 18.89
CA TYR A 326 -2.33 36.34 18.26
C TYR A 326 -1.93 36.18 16.79
N VAL A 327 -1.76 34.95 16.36
CA VAL A 327 -1.30 34.58 15.03
C VAL A 327 -2.18 33.47 14.46
N GLN A 328 -2.27 33.42 13.15
CA GLN A 328 -2.86 32.28 12.45
C GLN A 328 -1.72 31.34 12.08
N ALA A 329 -1.70 30.17 12.69
CA ALA A 329 -0.77 29.11 12.33
C ALA A 329 -1.17 28.51 10.99
N GLY A 330 -0.19 28.31 10.10
CA GLY A 330 -0.35 27.71 8.79
C GLY A 330 0.20 26.28 8.75
N ILE A 331 1.27 26.08 7.98
CA ILE A 331 1.90 24.78 7.79
C ILE A 331 2.77 24.44 9.00
N TYR A 332 2.64 23.21 9.50
CA TYR A 332 3.50 22.64 10.53
C TYR A 332 4.55 21.74 9.89
N SER A 333 5.80 21.91 10.30
CA SER A 333 6.92 21.00 10.05
C SER A 333 7.41 20.44 11.38
N ASP A 334 8.42 19.57 11.39
CA ASP A 334 8.90 18.91 12.60
C ASP A 334 9.33 19.89 13.70
N ASP A 335 10.03 20.98 13.34
CA ASP A 335 10.58 21.94 14.29
C ASP A 335 9.92 23.33 14.23
N TYR A 336 9.28 23.68 13.13
CA TYR A 336 8.80 25.03 12.84
C TYR A 336 7.33 25.04 12.43
N VAL A 337 6.70 26.19 12.68
CA VAL A 337 5.33 26.49 12.25
C VAL A 337 5.31 27.82 11.50
N GLU A 338 4.55 27.89 10.43
CA GLU A 338 4.26 29.11 9.69
C GLU A 338 3.33 30.02 10.49
#